data_5ca5a995899a99bf61d3ba05eaa65e63
#
_entry.id   5ca5a995899a99bf61d3ba05eaa65e63
#
_cell.length_a   1.000
_cell.length_b   1.000
_cell.length_c   1.000
_cell.angle_alpha   90.00
_cell.angle_beta   90.00
_cell.angle_gamma   90.00
#
_symmetry.space_group_name_H-M   'P 1'
#
loop_
_entity.id
_entity.type
_entity.pdbx_description
1 polymer ?
#
loop_
_entity_poly.entity_id
_entity_poly.type
_entity_poly.pdbx_seq_one_letter_code
_entity_poly.pdbx_strand_id
1 'polypeptide(L)'
;MWGRGLLLTDMNREFPPPRAAYAEAIVKPRLVLPPNAPGMPIGLFGGTFDPPHAAHRAACLLAMRRLGLDRVWWLVTPGNPLKDTKGLAPLASRVVAARKLAHHPRIDVTDLEAQLGTRYTYETVKYLVRRCPQVRFVWIMGADNLRSFHRWQRWRGITKLVPIAVVDRLGPSLYASAGVAGQALAYARVPETAAKTLPERTPPAWIYLHGLKSPLSSTALRAARALQR
;
A
#
# COMPACT_ATOMS: atom_id res chain seq x y z
N MET A 1 23.47 39.24 -83.66
CA MET A 1 24.56 38.28 -83.31
C MET A 1 24.60 38.14 -81.85
N TRP A 2 24.43 36.86 -81.37
CA TRP A 2 24.80 36.32 -80.12
C TRP A 2 24.12 36.92 -78.86
N GLY A 3 23.12 36.39 -78.13
CA GLY A 3 22.80 35.03 -77.83
C GLY A 3 23.52 34.52 -76.61
N ARG A 4 22.91 34.53 -75.42
CA ARG A 4 23.10 33.47 -74.43
C ARG A 4 22.06 33.57 -73.34
N GLY A 5 21.13 32.64 -73.35
CA GLY A 5 20.21 32.40 -72.24
C GLY A 5 20.96 31.87 -71.04
N LEU A 6 20.69 32.44 -69.89
CA LEU A 6 21.06 31.84 -68.59
C LEU A 6 19.95 30.94 -68.15
N LEU A 7 20.27 29.66 -68.07
CA LEU A 7 19.47 28.57 -67.54
C LEU A 7 19.18 28.83 -66.06
N LEU A 8 17.91 28.99 -65.73
CA LEU A 8 17.39 28.86 -64.39
C LEU A 8 17.33 27.40 -64.09
N THR A 9 18.36 26.91 -63.44
CA THR A 9 18.37 25.57 -62.84
C THR A 9 18.69 25.71 -61.35
N ASP A 10 17.94 24.98 -60.59
CA ASP A 10 18.19 24.63 -59.20
C ASP A 10 17.73 25.57 -58.07
N MET A 11 16.42 25.67 -57.94
CA MET A 11 15.79 26.09 -56.67
C MET A 11 14.96 24.93 -56.03
N ASN A 12 15.45 23.72 -56.10
CA ASN A 12 14.87 22.62 -55.28
C ASN A 12 15.90 22.15 -54.22
N ARG A 13 16.28 23.07 -53.33
CA ARG A 13 16.84 22.65 -52.05
C ARG A 13 15.67 22.23 -51.18
N GLU A 14 15.33 20.94 -51.19
CA GLU A 14 14.54 20.32 -50.14
C GLU A 14 15.26 20.57 -48.83
N PHE A 15 14.66 21.40 -47.97
CA PHE A 15 15.05 21.45 -46.56
C PHE A 15 14.82 20.06 -45.98
N PRO A 16 15.81 19.49 -45.28
CA PRO A 16 15.57 18.26 -44.58
C PRO A 16 14.38 18.49 -43.64
N PRO A 17 13.45 17.52 -43.51
CA PRO A 17 12.33 17.67 -42.61
C PRO A 17 12.85 17.99 -41.20
N PRO A 18 12.14 18.82 -40.42
CA PRO A 18 12.56 19.15 -39.06
C PRO A 18 12.78 17.83 -38.37
N ARG A 19 13.99 17.65 -37.80
CA ARG A 19 14.34 16.44 -37.04
C ARG A 19 13.16 16.13 -36.14
N ALA A 20 12.52 15.00 -36.43
CA ALA A 20 11.39 14.49 -35.69
C ALA A 20 11.64 14.75 -34.22
N ALA A 21 10.65 15.39 -33.61
CA ALA A 21 10.60 15.75 -32.25
C ALA A 21 11.38 14.73 -31.40
N TYR A 22 12.30 15.24 -30.61
CA TYR A 22 12.86 14.49 -29.51
C TYR A 22 11.67 13.85 -28.81
N ALA A 23 11.51 12.54 -29.00
CA ALA A 23 10.61 11.76 -28.18
C ALA A 23 11.13 12.02 -26.76
N GLU A 24 10.46 12.91 -26.04
CA GLU A 24 10.71 13.09 -24.62
C GLU A 24 10.61 11.69 -24.05
N ALA A 25 11.77 11.11 -23.77
CA ALA A 25 11.84 9.89 -23.02
C ALA A 25 11.10 10.22 -21.73
N ILE A 26 9.87 9.72 -21.60
CA ILE A 26 9.10 9.81 -20.38
C ILE A 26 9.97 9.05 -19.36
N VAL A 27 10.83 9.79 -18.69
CA VAL A 27 11.61 9.27 -17.57
C VAL A 27 10.55 8.88 -16.55
N LYS A 28 10.22 7.59 -16.51
CA LYS A 28 9.32 7.08 -15.47
C LYS A 28 9.91 7.56 -14.15
N PRO A 29 9.15 8.33 -13.35
CA PRO A 29 9.69 8.90 -12.13
C PRO A 29 10.29 7.77 -11.30
N ARG A 30 11.55 7.94 -10.90
CA ARG A 30 12.26 6.93 -10.10
C ARG A 30 11.44 6.66 -8.85
N LEU A 31 10.97 5.44 -8.71
CA LEU A 31 10.21 5.01 -7.55
C LEU A 31 11.03 5.24 -6.27
N VAL A 32 10.57 6.16 -5.44
CA VAL A 32 11.21 6.48 -4.16
C VAL A 32 10.45 5.76 -3.05
N LEU A 33 11.11 4.79 -2.43
CA LEU A 33 10.58 4.12 -1.25
C LEU A 33 10.73 5.03 -0.02
N PRO A 34 9.81 4.93 0.95
CA PRO A 34 10.00 5.58 2.24
C PRO A 34 11.29 5.12 2.94
N PRO A 35 11.77 5.85 3.96
CA PRO A 35 13.00 5.53 4.66
C PRO A 35 13.05 4.09 5.14
N ASN A 36 14.14 3.38 4.81
CA ASN A 36 14.40 2.00 5.19
C ASN A 36 15.90 1.72 5.25
N ALA A 37 16.28 0.75 6.06
CA ALA A 37 17.65 0.29 6.21
C ALA A 37 17.70 -1.23 6.47
N PRO A 38 18.84 -1.88 6.19
CA PRO A 38 19.03 -3.29 6.53
C PRO A 38 18.71 -3.59 8.00
N GLY A 39 18.01 -4.68 8.25
CA GLY A 39 17.61 -5.10 9.58
C GLY A 39 16.42 -4.35 10.19
N MET A 40 15.97 -3.26 9.58
CA MET A 40 14.87 -2.43 10.11
C MET A 40 13.53 -3.18 10.08
N PRO A 41 12.81 -3.33 11.21
CA PRO A 41 11.46 -3.85 11.24
C PRO A 41 10.45 -2.76 10.80
N ILE A 42 9.77 -3.02 9.69
CA ILE A 42 8.82 -2.07 9.08
C ILE A 42 7.44 -2.71 8.95
N GLY A 43 6.43 -2.04 9.50
CA GLY A 43 5.03 -2.43 9.29
C GLY A 43 4.49 -1.91 7.97
N LEU A 44 3.80 -2.75 7.20
CA LEU A 44 3.06 -2.38 6.01
C LEU A 44 1.58 -2.36 6.33
N PHE A 45 0.94 -1.21 6.24
CA PHE A 45 -0.47 -1.03 6.56
C PHE A 45 -1.25 -0.51 5.36
N GLY A 46 -1.93 -1.43 4.66
CA GLY A 46 -2.70 -1.13 3.45
C GLY A 46 -4.14 -0.72 3.75
N GLY A 47 -4.65 0.24 2.97
CA GLY A 47 -6.05 0.65 3.08
C GLY A 47 -6.47 1.66 2.02
N THR A 48 -7.79 1.80 1.81
CA THR A 48 -8.34 2.85 0.95
C THR A 48 -8.26 4.23 1.60
N PHE A 49 -8.31 4.27 2.94
CA PHE A 49 -8.29 5.52 3.74
C PHE A 49 -9.29 6.57 3.23
N ASP A 50 -10.54 6.14 3.05
CA ASP A 50 -11.61 7.00 2.54
C ASP A 50 -12.85 7.00 3.46
N PRO A 51 -12.91 7.92 4.43
CA PRO A 51 -11.79 8.72 4.91
C PRO A 51 -10.85 7.95 5.85
N PRO A 52 -9.61 8.40 6.03
CA PRO A 52 -8.78 7.95 7.13
C PRO A 52 -9.41 8.42 8.45
N HIS A 53 -9.24 7.65 9.54
CA HIS A 53 -9.81 7.96 10.85
C HIS A 53 -8.89 7.55 12.00
N ALA A 54 -9.15 8.06 13.19
CA ALA A 54 -8.29 7.88 14.37
C ALA A 54 -7.95 6.40 14.67
N ALA A 55 -8.89 5.47 14.40
CA ALA A 55 -8.63 4.05 14.63
C ALA A 55 -7.53 3.47 13.70
N HIS A 56 -7.32 4.01 12.49
CA HIS A 56 -6.18 3.62 11.65
C HIS A 56 -4.86 3.99 12.32
N ARG A 57 -4.76 5.23 12.79
CA ARG A 57 -3.57 5.72 13.49
C ARG A 57 -3.31 4.95 14.78
N ALA A 58 -4.36 4.74 15.59
CA ALA A 58 -4.26 4.00 16.84
C ALA A 58 -3.82 2.53 16.61
N ALA A 59 -4.34 1.86 15.57
CA ALA A 59 -3.93 0.51 15.20
C ALA A 59 -2.44 0.45 14.83
N CYS A 60 -1.95 1.41 14.06
CA CYS A 60 -0.54 1.49 13.70
C CYS A 60 0.36 1.75 14.91
N LEU A 61 -0.01 2.67 15.79
CA LEU A 61 0.77 2.98 16.99
C LEU A 61 0.79 1.79 17.96
N LEU A 62 -0.34 1.07 18.09
CA LEU A 62 -0.39 -0.17 18.86
C LEU A 62 0.56 -1.22 18.29
N ALA A 63 0.46 -1.49 16.99
CA ALA A 63 1.33 -2.46 16.32
C ALA A 63 2.80 -2.05 16.44
N MET A 64 3.13 -0.79 16.19
CA MET A 64 4.49 -0.27 16.29
C MET A 64 5.09 -0.53 17.68
N ARG A 65 4.34 -0.21 18.74
CA ARG A 65 4.81 -0.42 20.13
C ARG A 65 4.92 -1.91 20.48
N ARG A 66 3.91 -2.73 20.15
CA ARG A 66 3.84 -4.13 20.54
C ARG A 66 4.87 -5.00 19.80
N LEU A 67 5.11 -4.70 18.54
CA LEU A 67 6.02 -5.45 17.67
C LEU A 67 7.45 -4.88 17.67
N GLY A 68 7.68 -3.71 18.26
CA GLY A 68 8.98 -3.05 18.22
C GLY A 68 9.34 -2.55 16.81
N LEU A 69 8.35 -2.09 16.03
CA LEU A 69 8.62 -1.60 14.68
C LEU A 69 9.29 -0.22 14.71
N ASP A 70 10.29 -0.04 13.86
CA ASP A 70 10.95 1.25 13.71
C ASP A 70 10.09 2.22 12.91
N ARG A 71 9.40 1.75 11.88
CA ARG A 71 8.51 2.54 11.02
C ARG A 71 7.25 1.77 10.63
N VAL A 72 6.23 2.51 10.21
CA VAL A 72 5.05 1.93 9.53
C VAL A 72 4.82 2.70 8.24
N TRP A 73 4.68 1.98 7.13
CA TRP A 73 4.27 2.55 5.85
C TRP A 73 2.78 2.38 5.65
N TRP A 74 2.07 3.49 5.50
CA TRP A 74 0.68 3.48 5.08
C TRP A 74 0.62 3.42 3.56
N LEU A 75 0.16 2.31 3.03
CA LEU A 75 -0.01 2.08 1.61
C LEU A 75 -1.44 2.48 1.22
N VAL A 76 -1.60 3.68 0.66
CA VAL A 76 -2.90 4.18 0.20
C VAL A 76 -3.20 3.52 -1.14
N THR A 77 -4.12 2.53 -1.15
CA THR A 77 -4.45 1.78 -2.37
C THR A 77 -5.26 2.62 -3.35
N PRO A 78 -5.03 2.51 -4.67
CA PRO A 78 -5.87 3.12 -5.69
C PRO A 78 -7.34 2.68 -5.56
N GLY A 79 -7.57 1.41 -5.22
CA GLY A 79 -8.88 0.82 -4.97
C GLY A 79 -8.76 -0.61 -4.46
N ASN A 80 -9.74 -1.07 -3.69
CA ASN A 80 -9.78 -2.45 -3.22
C ASN A 80 -10.61 -3.29 -4.21
N PRO A 81 -10.04 -4.29 -4.90
CA PRO A 81 -10.77 -5.12 -5.87
C PRO A 81 -11.99 -5.87 -5.30
N LEU A 82 -12.05 -6.04 -3.98
CA LEU A 82 -13.17 -6.70 -3.28
C LEU A 82 -14.26 -5.73 -2.82
N LYS A 83 -14.11 -4.44 -3.06
CA LYS A 83 -15.08 -3.41 -2.65
C LYS A 83 -15.51 -2.60 -3.87
N ASP A 84 -16.74 -2.11 -3.83
CA ASP A 84 -17.15 -1.09 -4.80
C ASP A 84 -16.25 0.13 -4.65
N THR A 85 -15.64 0.54 -5.76
CA THR A 85 -14.76 1.71 -5.83
C THR A 85 -15.49 2.94 -6.38
N LYS A 86 -16.78 2.80 -6.77
CA LYS A 86 -17.61 3.93 -7.18
C LYS A 86 -17.75 4.90 -6.00
N GLY A 87 -17.46 6.17 -6.24
CA GLY A 87 -17.54 7.22 -5.23
C GLY A 87 -16.34 7.32 -4.27
N LEU A 88 -15.25 6.58 -4.50
CA LEU A 88 -14.00 6.84 -3.79
C LEU A 88 -13.47 8.23 -4.12
N ALA A 89 -13.02 8.96 -3.10
CA ALA A 89 -12.31 10.20 -3.30
C ALA A 89 -11.01 9.97 -4.12
N PRO A 90 -10.57 10.96 -4.91
CA PRO A 90 -9.32 10.87 -5.67
C PRO A 90 -8.15 10.41 -4.80
N LEU A 91 -7.27 9.57 -5.35
CA LEU A 91 -6.14 9.00 -4.60
C LEU A 91 -5.28 10.08 -3.93
N ALA A 92 -4.96 11.15 -4.67
CA ALA A 92 -4.18 12.27 -4.15
C ALA A 92 -4.82 12.89 -2.89
N SER A 93 -6.14 13.12 -2.91
CA SER A 93 -6.88 13.66 -1.76
C SER A 93 -6.83 12.73 -0.56
N ARG A 94 -6.94 11.40 -0.79
CA ARG A 94 -6.85 10.40 0.27
C ARG A 94 -5.44 10.31 0.86
N VAL A 95 -4.41 10.46 0.05
CA VAL A 95 -3.00 10.53 0.50
C VAL A 95 -2.79 11.76 1.38
N VAL A 96 -3.27 12.94 0.96
CA VAL A 96 -3.17 14.17 1.76
C VAL A 96 -3.89 14.02 3.10
N ALA A 97 -5.13 13.50 3.10
CA ALA A 97 -5.89 13.26 4.31
C ALA A 97 -5.20 12.23 5.23
N ALA A 98 -4.65 11.17 4.65
CA ALA A 98 -3.90 10.15 5.40
C ALA A 98 -2.62 10.74 6.04
N ARG A 99 -1.86 11.57 5.33
CA ARG A 99 -0.68 12.27 5.87
C ARG A 99 -1.05 13.19 7.03
N LYS A 100 -2.12 13.97 6.89
CA LYS A 100 -2.62 14.84 7.97
C LYS A 100 -2.98 14.05 9.22
N LEU A 101 -3.66 12.91 9.07
CA LEU A 101 -4.07 12.08 10.20
C LEU A 101 -2.90 11.30 10.80
N ALA A 102 -2.03 10.75 9.98
CA ALA A 102 -0.90 9.93 10.42
C ALA A 102 0.07 10.72 11.30
N HIS A 103 0.29 11.98 10.99
CA HIS A 103 1.21 12.96 11.63
C HIS A 103 2.09 12.37 12.75
N HIS A 104 3.13 11.61 12.35
CA HIS A 104 4.02 10.92 13.27
C HIS A 104 5.37 10.66 12.56
N PRO A 105 6.53 10.92 13.21
CA PRO A 105 7.85 10.87 12.55
C PRO A 105 8.24 9.49 12.04
N ARG A 106 7.57 8.44 12.49
CA ARG A 106 7.81 7.05 12.08
C ARG A 106 6.66 6.42 11.27
N ILE A 107 5.71 7.24 10.79
CA ILE A 107 4.66 6.78 9.89
C ILE A 107 4.83 7.48 8.55
N ASP A 108 5.09 6.71 7.51
CA ASP A 108 5.26 7.21 6.15
C ASP A 108 4.03 6.86 5.32
N VAL A 109 3.41 7.86 4.71
CA VAL A 109 2.24 7.66 3.85
C VAL A 109 2.66 7.72 2.39
N THR A 110 2.36 6.66 1.65
CA THR A 110 2.73 6.52 0.24
C THR A 110 1.58 5.96 -0.60
N ASP A 111 1.56 6.31 -1.86
CA ASP A 111 0.72 5.74 -2.93
C ASP A 111 1.48 4.72 -3.78
N LEU A 112 2.42 4.00 -3.17
CA LEU A 112 3.33 3.07 -3.81
C LEU A 112 2.63 2.08 -4.76
N GLU A 113 1.45 1.58 -4.39
CA GLU A 113 0.69 0.65 -5.23
C GLU A 113 0.31 1.28 -6.58
N ALA A 114 -0.06 2.57 -6.58
CA ALA A 114 -0.34 3.30 -7.82
C ALA A 114 0.92 3.48 -8.67
N GLN A 115 2.04 3.85 -8.03
CA GLN A 115 3.32 4.03 -8.72
C GLN A 115 3.83 2.72 -9.33
N LEU A 116 3.59 1.58 -8.68
CA LEU A 116 3.92 0.24 -9.19
C LEU A 116 2.91 -0.28 -10.21
N GLY A 117 1.75 0.36 -10.37
CA GLY A 117 0.66 -0.15 -11.19
C GLY A 117 0.05 -1.45 -10.63
N THR A 118 0.24 -1.73 -9.34
CA THR A 118 -0.31 -2.91 -8.69
C THR A 118 -1.70 -2.65 -8.11
N ARG A 119 -2.54 -3.69 -8.13
CA ARG A 119 -3.89 -3.67 -7.54
C ARG A 119 -4.04 -4.64 -6.38
N TYR A 120 -3.07 -5.50 -6.18
CA TYR A 120 -3.15 -6.62 -5.27
C TYR A 120 -2.01 -6.59 -4.27
N THR A 121 -2.33 -6.75 -3.01
CA THR A 121 -1.38 -6.78 -1.89
C THR A 121 -0.23 -7.75 -2.12
N TYR A 122 -0.51 -8.92 -2.70
CA TYR A 122 0.53 -9.91 -2.98
C TYR A 122 1.65 -9.34 -3.87
N GLU A 123 1.30 -8.65 -4.94
CA GLU A 123 2.30 -8.10 -5.87
C GLU A 123 3.11 -6.98 -5.21
N THR A 124 2.45 -6.12 -4.42
CA THR A 124 3.11 -5.06 -3.67
C THR A 124 4.11 -5.62 -2.65
N VAL A 125 3.67 -6.57 -1.83
CA VAL A 125 4.53 -7.21 -0.81
C VAL A 125 5.68 -7.98 -1.47
N LYS A 126 5.40 -8.73 -2.54
CA LYS A 126 6.42 -9.45 -3.31
C LYS A 126 7.49 -8.51 -3.88
N TYR A 127 7.07 -7.37 -4.42
CA TYR A 127 7.98 -6.34 -4.90
C TYR A 127 8.88 -5.82 -3.77
N LEU A 128 8.29 -5.44 -2.63
CA LEU A 128 9.02 -4.87 -1.49
C LEU A 128 10.04 -5.84 -0.90
N VAL A 129 9.65 -7.10 -0.68
CA VAL A 129 10.55 -8.13 -0.16
C VAL A 129 11.74 -8.38 -1.11
N ARG A 130 11.51 -8.34 -2.43
CA ARG A 130 12.59 -8.50 -3.42
C ARG A 130 13.48 -7.26 -3.52
N ARG A 131 12.89 -6.07 -3.38
CA ARG A 131 13.61 -4.79 -3.51
C ARG A 131 14.42 -4.44 -2.28
N CYS A 132 13.96 -4.87 -1.11
CA CYS A 132 14.56 -4.61 0.20
C CYS A 132 14.71 -5.92 0.99
N PRO A 133 15.55 -6.87 0.54
CA PRO A 133 15.60 -8.22 1.11
C PRO A 133 16.09 -8.28 2.55
N GLN A 134 16.76 -7.24 3.02
CA GLN A 134 17.26 -7.14 4.39
C GLN A 134 16.32 -6.40 5.35
N VAL A 135 15.19 -5.86 4.85
CA VAL A 135 14.17 -5.22 5.68
C VAL A 135 13.21 -6.29 6.21
N ARG A 136 12.87 -6.21 7.49
CA ARG A 136 11.93 -7.11 8.15
C ARG A 136 10.52 -6.58 8.05
N PHE A 137 9.86 -6.86 6.95
CA PHE A 137 8.48 -6.41 6.75
C PHE A 137 7.48 -7.22 7.53
N VAL A 138 6.47 -6.56 8.13
CA VAL A 138 5.31 -7.16 8.77
C VAL A 138 4.05 -6.56 8.14
N TRP A 139 3.15 -7.40 7.62
CA TRP A 139 1.86 -6.94 7.13
C TRP A 139 0.90 -6.69 8.30
N ILE A 140 0.37 -5.47 8.43
CA ILE A 140 -0.57 -5.08 9.47
C ILE A 140 -1.96 -4.99 8.88
N MET A 141 -2.96 -5.61 9.51
CA MET A 141 -4.35 -5.50 9.11
C MET A 141 -5.29 -5.44 10.32
N GLY A 142 -6.49 -4.90 10.14
CA GLY A 142 -7.55 -5.02 11.14
C GLY A 142 -8.19 -6.41 11.15
N ALA A 143 -8.78 -6.79 12.26
CA ALA A 143 -9.49 -8.07 12.41
C ALA A 143 -10.65 -8.24 11.40
N ASP A 144 -11.28 -7.15 10.98
CA ASP A 144 -12.28 -7.13 9.92
C ASP A 144 -11.73 -7.63 8.56
N ASN A 145 -10.47 -7.29 8.27
CA ASN A 145 -9.78 -7.77 7.07
C ASN A 145 -9.40 -9.26 7.18
N LEU A 146 -9.02 -9.76 8.35
CA LEU A 146 -8.74 -11.18 8.56
C LEU A 146 -9.95 -12.05 8.18
N ARG A 147 -11.17 -11.62 8.49
CA ARG A 147 -12.40 -12.34 8.11
C ARG A 147 -12.54 -12.55 6.61
N SER A 148 -12.11 -11.58 5.79
CA SER A 148 -12.17 -11.62 4.33
C SER A 148 -10.84 -11.97 3.67
N PHE A 149 -9.79 -12.17 4.44
CA PHE A 149 -8.42 -12.34 3.93
C PHE A 149 -8.28 -13.54 2.99
N HIS A 150 -9.01 -14.62 3.24
CA HIS A 150 -9.07 -15.79 2.35
C HIS A 150 -9.58 -15.49 0.93
N ARG A 151 -10.23 -14.35 0.73
CA ARG A 151 -10.72 -13.87 -0.57
C ARG A 151 -9.70 -12.99 -1.31
N TRP A 152 -8.59 -12.61 -0.65
CA TRP A 152 -7.57 -11.79 -1.29
C TRP A 152 -6.80 -12.62 -2.30
N GLN A 153 -6.45 -11.99 -3.43
CA GLN A 153 -5.66 -12.67 -4.45
C GLN A 153 -4.37 -13.21 -3.86
N ARG A 154 -4.12 -14.51 -4.06
CA ARG A 154 -2.93 -15.21 -3.56
C ARG A 154 -2.67 -14.99 -2.06
N TRP A 155 -3.72 -14.94 -1.25
CA TRP A 155 -3.60 -14.66 0.19
C TRP A 155 -2.61 -15.59 0.93
N ARG A 156 -2.59 -16.89 0.59
CA ARG A 156 -1.58 -17.82 1.11
C ARG A 156 -0.16 -17.46 0.66
N GLY A 157 0.01 -16.85 -0.50
CA GLY A 157 1.28 -16.31 -0.96
C GLY A 157 1.75 -15.14 -0.10
N ILE A 158 0.84 -14.25 0.32
CA ILE A 158 1.18 -13.13 1.24
C ILE A 158 1.73 -13.70 2.55
N THR A 159 1.07 -14.72 3.12
CA THR A 159 1.51 -15.32 4.39
C THR A 159 2.86 -16.02 4.32
N LYS A 160 3.31 -16.37 3.12
CA LYS A 160 4.64 -16.95 2.88
C LYS A 160 5.73 -15.91 2.63
N LEU A 161 5.34 -14.65 2.36
CA LEU A 161 6.28 -13.58 2.08
C LEU A 161 6.66 -12.80 3.35
N VAL A 162 5.71 -12.53 4.22
CA VAL A 162 5.89 -11.71 5.43
C VAL A 162 5.04 -12.21 6.59
N PRO A 163 5.47 -12.03 7.84
CA PRO A 163 4.62 -12.21 9.01
C PRO A 163 3.45 -11.24 9.01
N ILE A 164 2.34 -11.62 9.68
CA ILE A 164 1.12 -10.82 9.71
C ILE A 164 0.76 -10.44 11.14
N ALA A 165 0.48 -9.16 11.37
CA ALA A 165 -0.09 -8.65 12.60
C ALA A 165 -1.55 -8.25 12.39
N VAL A 166 -2.45 -8.87 13.12
CA VAL A 166 -3.87 -8.56 13.13
C VAL A 166 -4.16 -7.73 14.36
N VAL A 167 -4.66 -6.51 14.15
CA VAL A 167 -5.03 -5.61 15.25
C VAL A 167 -6.53 -5.69 15.49
N ASP A 168 -6.89 -6.03 16.73
CA ASP A 168 -8.29 -6.06 17.15
C ASP A 168 -8.88 -4.64 17.16
N ARG A 169 -10.14 -4.56 16.73
CA ARG A 169 -10.99 -3.38 16.87
C ARG A 169 -12.33 -3.81 17.44
N LEU A 170 -12.97 -2.98 18.28
CA LEU A 170 -14.30 -3.28 18.82
C LEU A 170 -15.30 -3.62 17.70
N GLY A 171 -16.08 -4.66 17.95
CA GLY A 171 -17.14 -5.10 17.06
C GLY A 171 -17.08 -6.60 16.75
N PRO A 172 -17.64 -7.06 15.64
CA PRO A 172 -17.73 -8.49 15.27
C PRO A 172 -16.38 -9.15 14.97
N SER A 173 -15.28 -8.53 15.38
CA SER A 173 -13.90 -9.01 15.23
C SER A 173 -13.54 -10.16 16.19
N LEU A 174 -14.32 -10.38 17.26
CA LEU A 174 -14.10 -11.46 18.23
C LEU A 174 -13.99 -12.86 17.59
N TYR A 175 -14.70 -13.07 16.48
CA TYR A 175 -14.68 -14.34 15.73
C TYR A 175 -13.74 -14.30 14.51
N ALA A 176 -12.96 -13.25 14.33
CA ALA A 176 -12.11 -13.15 13.14
C ALA A 176 -11.06 -14.27 13.06
N SER A 177 -10.50 -14.68 14.20
CA SER A 177 -9.55 -15.78 14.29
C SER A 177 -10.20 -17.17 14.04
N ALA A 178 -11.50 -17.31 14.26
CA ALA A 178 -12.27 -18.52 13.95
C ALA A 178 -12.71 -18.60 12.48
N GLY A 179 -12.49 -17.54 11.69
CA GLY A 179 -12.79 -17.53 10.26
C GLY A 179 -11.82 -18.38 9.43
N VAL A 180 -12.14 -18.57 8.14
CA VAL A 180 -11.41 -19.44 7.21
C VAL A 180 -9.89 -19.20 7.23
N ALA A 181 -9.46 -17.94 7.17
CA ALA A 181 -8.02 -17.63 7.18
C ALA A 181 -7.38 -17.91 8.53
N GLY A 182 -8.05 -17.56 9.64
CA GLY A 182 -7.54 -17.81 10.99
C GLY A 182 -7.38 -19.29 11.30
N GLN A 183 -8.36 -20.12 10.92
CA GLN A 183 -8.30 -21.57 11.06
C GLN A 183 -7.19 -22.18 10.18
N ALA A 184 -7.13 -21.79 8.91
CA ALA A 184 -6.11 -22.29 7.98
C ALA A 184 -4.67 -21.93 8.41
N LEU A 185 -4.49 -20.88 9.21
CA LEU A 185 -3.21 -20.41 9.71
C LEU A 185 -3.01 -20.69 11.20
N ALA A 186 -3.88 -21.48 11.84
CA ALA A 186 -3.82 -21.74 13.29
C ALA A 186 -2.44 -22.25 13.73
N TYR A 187 -1.82 -23.10 12.92
CA TYR A 187 -0.49 -23.68 13.19
C TYR A 187 0.65 -22.64 13.22
N ALA A 188 0.46 -21.50 12.57
CA ALA A 188 1.45 -20.42 12.46
C ALA A 188 1.17 -19.25 13.42
N ARG A 189 0.20 -19.43 14.35
CA ARG A 189 -0.17 -18.38 15.31
C ARG A 189 0.88 -18.25 16.40
N VAL A 190 1.37 -17.02 16.60
CA VAL A 190 2.31 -16.66 17.66
C VAL A 190 1.52 -16.09 18.84
N PRO A 191 1.81 -16.46 20.09
CA PRO A 191 1.15 -15.90 21.27
C PRO A 191 1.47 -14.40 21.41
N GLU A 192 0.51 -13.61 21.89
CA GLU A 192 0.67 -12.14 22.00
C GLU A 192 1.83 -11.73 22.91
N THR A 193 2.17 -12.55 23.90
CA THR A 193 3.32 -12.35 24.79
C THR A 193 4.65 -12.32 24.03
N ALA A 194 4.73 -12.97 22.86
CA ALA A 194 5.91 -13.02 21.99
C ALA A 194 5.85 -11.98 20.85
N ALA A 195 5.01 -10.96 20.96
CA ALA A 195 4.77 -9.99 19.88
C ALA A 195 6.05 -9.35 19.32
N LYS A 196 7.00 -9.01 20.16
CA LYS A 196 8.27 -8.37 19.73
C LYS A 196 9.12 -9.27 18.83
N THR A 197 8.93 -10.59 18.86
CA THR A 197 9.69 -11.51 18.01
C THR A 197 9.09 -11.68 16.62
N LEU A 198 7.88 -11.17 16.38
CA LEU A 198 7.19 -11.38 15.11
C LEU A 198 7.98 -10.90 13.88
N PRO A 199 8.63 -9.72 13.88
CA PRO A 199 9.40 -9.24 12.71
C PRO A 199 10.58 -10.14 12.34
N GLU A 200 11.04 -11.00 13.25
CA GLU A 200 12.17 -11.92 13.06
C GLU A 200 11.72 -13.35 12.69
N ARG A 201 10.42 -13.60 12.75
CA ARG A 201 9.88 -14.93 12.44
C ARG A 201 9.91 -15.21 10.96
N THR A 202 10.34 -16.41 10.61
CA THR A 202 10.19 -16.91 9.24
C THR A 202 8.70 -17.09 8.92
N PRO A 203 8.20 -16.51 7.82
CA PRO A 203 6.82 -16.74 7.38
C PRO A 203 6.58 -18.21 6.99
N PRO A 204 5.37 -18.76 7.20
CA PRO A 204 4.22 -18.07 7.74
C PRO A 204 4.25 -17.94 9.28
N ALA A 205 3.98 -16.75 9.77
CA ALA A 205 3.78 -16.46 11.18
C ALA A 205 2.74 -15.34 11.32
N TRP A 206 1.88 -15.40 12.29
CA TRP A 206 0.92 -14.33 12.51
C TRP A 206 0.54 -14.18 13.98
N ILE A 207 0.12 -12.98 14.35
CA ILE A 207 -0.26 -12.62 15.72
C ILE A 207 -1.58 -11.86 15.74
N TYR A 208 -2.32 -12.02 16.82
CA TYR A 208 -3.52 -11.24 17.11
C TYR A 208 -3.23 -10.30 18.28
N LEU A 209 -3.29 -8.99 18.04
CA LEU A 209 -2.99 -7.95 19.02
C LEU A 209 -4.30 -7.36 19.55
N HIS A 210 -4.53 -7.56 20.86
CA HIS A 210 -5.68 -6.98 21.56
C HIS A 210 -5.39 -5.58 22.10
N GLY A 211 -6.44 -4.84 22.42
CA GLY A 211 -6.33 -3.59 23.19
C GLY A 211 -6.74 -2.32 22.46
N LEU A 212 -7.14 -2.39 21.18
CA LEU A 212 -7.71 -1.24 20.50
C LEU A 212 -9.24 -1.28 20.58
N LYS A 213 -9.82 -0.44 21.47
CA LYS A 213 -11.27 -0.32 21.59
C LYS A 213 -11.74 0.92 20.82
N SER A 214 -12.01 0.79 19.51
CA SER A 214 -12.55 1.89 18.69
C SER A 214 -13.62 1.39 17.73
N PRO A 215 -14.85 1.95 17.78
CA PRO A 215 -15.95 1.61 16.88
C PRO A 215 -15.81 2.24 15.48
N LEU A 216 -14.81 3.09 15.26
CA LEU A 216 -14.67 3.85 14.02
C LEU A 216 -14.33 2.93 12.83
N SER A 217 -15.07 3.10 11.75
CA SER A 217 -14.76 2.49 10.45
C SER A 217 -15.03 3.48 9.31
N SER A 218 -14.25 3.40 8.24
CA SER A 218 -14.47 4.25 7.05
C SER A 218 -15.86 4.06 6.46
N THR A 219 -16.40 2.85 6.51
CA THR A 219 -17.76 2.55 6.02
C THR A 219 -18.82 3.27 6.84
N ALA A 220 -18.75 3.22 8.18
CA ALA A 220 -19.68 3.93 9.05
C ALA A 220 -19.58 5.46 8.87
N LEU A 221 -18.37 5.99 8.72
CA LEU A 221 -18.16 7.41 8.48
C LEU A 221 -18.71 7.89 7.14
N ARG A 222 -18.59 7.07 6.07
CA ARG A 222 -19.21 7.40 4.77
C ARG A 222 -20.73 7.37 4.86
N ALA A 223 -21.30 6.37 5.50
CA ALA A 223 -22.76 6.29 5.70
C ALA A 223 -23.29 7.51 6.45
N ALA A 224 -22.62 7.92 7.54
CA ALA A 224 -23.01 9.11 8.29
C ALA A 224 -22.94 10.39 7.43
N ARG A 225 -21.91 10.54 6.58
CA ARG A 225 -21.81 11.70 5.66
C ARG A 225 -22.88 11.71 4.58
N ALA A 226 -23.30 10.54 4.10
CA ALA A 226 -24.37 10.43 3.09
C ALA A 226 -25.73 10.86 3.64
N LEU A 227 -25.98 10.65 4.93
CA LEU A 227 -27.21 11.06 5.61
C LEU A 227 -27.27 12.57 5.93
N GLN A 228 -26.14 13.28 5.83
CA GLN A 228 -26.04 14.74 6.11
C GLN A 228 -26.11 15.59 4.82
N ARG A 229 -26.27 14.97 3.66
CA ARG A 229 -26.45 15.64 2.37
C ARG A 229 -27.87 15.53 1.87
#